data_5160553b7510f9237e1494d6820e44ad
#
_entry.id   5160553b7510f9237e1494d6820e44ad
#
_cell.length_a   1.000
_cell.length_b   1.000
_cell.length_c   1.000
_cell.angle_alpha   90.00
_cell.angle_beta   90.00
_cell.angle_gamma   90.00
#
_symmetry.space_group_name_H-M   'P 1'
#
loop_
_entity.id
_entity.type
_entity.pdbx_description
1 polymer ?
#
loop_
_entity_poly.entity_id
_entity_poly.type
_entity_poly.pdbx_seq_one_letter_code
_entity_poly.pdbx_strand_id
1 'polypeptide(L)'
;MIHELLLALSGYPGSIFTWNKRNGLQVSQDFPFLHPSETSVLNRLCRLGTDYIRFTEFIEQYTGHVQQQDHHPSQQGQGGLHGIYLRAFCTGLDSVLQPYRQALLDLEQEFLADPHLSISHVNYSLDQFQLLFPSVMVVVEQIKSQKIHGCQILETVYKHSCGGLPPVRSALEKILAVCHGVMYKQLSAWMLHGLLLDQHEEFFVKQGPSSGNVSAQPEEDEEDLGIGGLTGKQLRELQDLRLIEEENMLAPSLKQFSLRVEVLPSYIPVRVAEKILFVGESVQMFENQNVNLTRKGSILKNQEDTFAAELHRLKQQPLFSLVDFEQVVDRIRSTVAEVLLLDDDNLLPLLHLTIEYHGKEHKDATQAREGPSRETSPREAPASGWAALGLSYKVQWPLHILFTPAVLEKYNVVFKYLLSVRRVQAELQHCWALQMQRKHLKSNQTDAVKWRLRNHMAFLVDNLQYYLQVDVLESQFSQLLHQINSTRDFESIRLAHDHFLSNLLAQSFILLKPVFHCLNEILDLCHSFCSLVSQNLGPLDERGAAQLSILVKGFSRQSSLLFKILSSVRNHQINSDLAQLLLRLDYNKYYTQAGGTLGSFGM
;
A
#
# COMPACT_ATOMS: atom_id res chain seq x y z
N MET A 1 22.65 57.65 -6.23
CA MET A 1 23.15 56.41 -5.61
C MET A 1 22.04 55.71 -4.81
N ILE A 2 21.41 56.35 -3.79
CA ILE A 2 20.37 55.69 -2.96
C ILE A 2 19.16 55.28 -3.78
N HIS A 3 18.66 56.13 -4.69
CA HIS A 3 17.57 55.79 -5.58
C HIS A 3 17.89 54.55 -6.45
N GLU A 4 19.10 54.50 -7.01
CA GLU A 4 19.53 53.35 -7.81
C GLU A 4 19.71 52.10 -6.96
N LEU A 5 20.12 52.25 -5.67
CA LEU A 5 20.16 51.15 -4.71
C LEU A 5 18.75 50.60 -4.46
N LEU A 6 17.76 51.44 -4.20
CA LEU A 6 16.37 51.02 -3.98
C LEU A 6 15.79 50.29 -5.20
N LEU A 7 16.08 50.80 -6.43
CA LEU A 7 15.71 50.11 -7.66
C LEU A 7 16.39 48.73 -7.78
N ALA A 8 17.69 48.66 -7.47
CA ALA A 8 18.44 47.40 -7.48
C ALA A 8 17.91 46.41 -6.45
N LEU A 9 17.54 46.86 -5.26
CA LEU A 9 16.91 46.03 -4.22
C LEU A 9 15.49 45.59 -4.63
N SER A 10 14.80 46.34 -5.47
CA SER A 10 13.52 45.97 -6.06
C SER A 10 13.63 45.03 -7.26
N GLY A 11 14.86 44.62 -7.62
CA GLY A 11 15.10 43.66 -8.69
C GLY A 11 15.50 44.27 -10.04
N TYR A 12 15.72 45.59 -10.11
CA TYR A 12 16.09 46.28 -11.35
C TYR A 12 17.55 46.74 -11.28
N PRO A 13 18.51 45.94 -11.80
CA PRO A 13 19.92 46.33 -11.82
C PRO A 13 20.13 47.57 -12.70
N GLY A 14 21.05 48.45 -12.25
CA GLY A 14 21.41 49.69 -12.93
C GLY A 14 22.87 49.76 -13.32
N SER A 15 23.38 50.99 -13.46
CA SER A 15 24.77 51.26 -13.85
C SER A 15 25.73 51.10 -12.66
N ILE A 16 25.33 51.51 -11.46
CA ILE A 16 26.14 51.41 -10.23
C ILE A 16 26.03 50.00 -9.65
N PHE A 17 24.85 49.38 -9.67
CA PHE A 17 24.57 48.06 -9.15
C PHE A 17 24.29 47.11 -10.31
N THR A 18 25.30 46.30 -10.65
CA THR A 18 25.27 45.42 -11.81
C THR A 18 24.98 43.97 -11.40
N TRP A 19 24.24 43.29 -12.29
CA TRP A 19 23.95 41.86 -12.12
C TRP A 19 25.04 40.97 -12.72
N ASN A 20 25.64 40.12 -11.92
CA ASN A 20 26.59 39.13 -12.39
C ASN A 20 26.00 37.71 -12.16
N LYS A 21 25.98 36.88 -13.19
CA LYS A 21 25.43 35.50 -13.10
C LYS A 21 26.05 34.62 -12.01
N ARG A 22 27.34 34.88 -11.63
CA ARG A 22 28.02 34.09 -10.58
C ARG A 22 27.78 34.62 -9.17
N ASN A 23 27.86 35.93 -9.00
CA ASN A 23 27.90 36.57 -7.69
C ASN A 23 26.61 37.32 -7.33
N GLY A 24 25.64 37.40 -8.25
CA GLY A 24 24.43 38.17 -8.08
C GLY A 24 24.63 39.65 -8.26
N LEU A 25 23.87 40.44 -7.53
CA LEU A 25 23.93 41.90 -7.56
C LEU A 25 25.15 42.38 -6.79
N GLN A 26 25.94 43.26 -7.41
CA GLN A 26 27.18 43.82 -6.83
C GLN A 26 27.36 45.26 -7.25
N VAL A 27 28.09 46.04 -6.44
CA VAL A 27 28.55 47.37 -6.80
C VAL A 27 29.55 47.25 -7.94
N SER A 28 29.39 48.06 -8.99
CA SER A 28 30.31 48.11 -10.12
C SER A 28 31.75 48.44 -9.67
N GLN A 29 32.75 47.71 -10.20
CA GLN A 29 34.14 47.93 -9.88
C GLN A 29 34.68 49.24 -10.46
N ASP A 30 34.01 49.82 -11.45
CA ASP A 30 34.42 51.02 -12.14
C ASP A 30 33.95 52.33 -11.44
N PHE A 31 33.45 52.23 -10.19
CA PHE A 31 32.94 53.38 -9.44
C PHE A 31 33.94 53.85 -8.39
N PRO A 32 34.81 54.84 -8.74
CA PRO A 32 36.00 55.17 -7.91
C PRO A 32 35.70 56.05 -6.69
N PHE A 33 34.47 56.48 -6.49
CA PHE A 33 34.09 57.47 -5.47
C PHE A 33 33.58 56.91 -4.15
N LEU A 34 33.56 55.55 -3.98
CA LEU A 34 33.08 54.91 -2.75
C LEU A 34 34.26 54.42 -1.89
N HIS A 35 34.14 54.70 -0.59
CA HIS A 35 35.10 54.12 0.37
C HIS A 35 34.91 52.61 0.49
N PRO A 36 35.96 51.81 0.68
CA PRO A 36 35.87 50.35 0.79
C PRO A 36 34.89 49.84 1.87
N SER A 37 34.74 50.59 2.97
CA SER A 37 33.74 50.28 4.03
C SER A 37 32.32 50.46 3.56
N GLU A 38 32.04 51.50 2.80
CA GLU A 38 30.69 51.75 2.22
C GLU A 38 30.38 50.70 1.16
N THR A 39 31.34 50.35 0.33
CA THR A 39 31.19 49.27 -0.65
C THR A 39 30.85 47.95 0.00
N SER A 40 31.45 47.66 1.17
CA SER A 40 31.14 46.44 1.93
C SER A 40 29.71 46.43 2.46
N VAL A 41 29.21 47.55 2.97
CA VAL A 41 27.81 47.67 3.45
C VAL A 41 26.85 47.58 2.25
N LEU A 42 27.14 48.26 1.15
CA LEU A 42 26.33 48.18 -0.06
C LEU A 42 26.25 46.78 -0.65
N ASN A 43 27.40 46.05 -0.70
CA ASN A 43 27.41 44.67 -1.17
C ASN A 43 26.63 43.71 -0.23
N ARG A 44 26.57 44.01 1.08
CA ARG A 44 25.72 43.28 2.01
C ARG A 44 24.23 43.51 1.72
N LEU A 45 23.83 44.74 1.43
CA LEU A 45 22.48 45.09 0.98
C LEU A 45 22.16 44.46 -0.39
N CYS A 46 23.12 44.47 -1.33
CA CYS A 46 22.95 43.85 -2.64
C CYS A 46 22.65 42.34 -2.57
N ARG A 47 23.07 41.63 -1.47
CA ARG A 47 22.65 40.24 -1.25
C ARG A 47 21.15 40.13 -1.11
N LEU A 48 20.48 41.05 -0.41
CA LEU A 48 19.01 41.05 -0.31
C LEU A 48 18.36 41.17 -1.68
N GLY A 49 18.86 42.11 -2.51
CA GLY A 49 18.37 42.25 -3.88
C GLY A 49 18.60 40.98 -4.72
N THR A 50 19.75 40.34 -4.53
CA THR A 50 20.06 39.03 -5.17
C THR A 50 19.06 37.95 -4.77
N ASP A 51 18.79 37.79 -3.48
CA ASP A 51 17.85 36.81 -2.99
C ASP A 51 16.42 37.14 -3.44
N TYR A 52 16.05 38.41 -3.44
CA TYR A 52 14.74 38.85 -3.93
C TYR A 52 14.54 38.53 -5.42
N ILE A 53 15.53 38.76 -6.27
CA ILE A 53 15.49 38.40 -7.70
C ILE A 53 15.32 36.90 -7.86
N ARG A 54 16.05 36.07 -7.10
CA ARG A 54 15.95 34.61 -7.14
C ARG A 54 14.56 34.12 -6.69
N PHE A 55 13.98 34.74 -5.65
CA PHE A 55 12.62 34.45 -5.24
C PHE A 55 11.60 34.75 -6.32
N THR A 56 11.75 35.91 -6.96
CA THR A 56 10.85 36.34 -8.03
C THR A 56 10.95 35.43 -9.25
N GLU A 57 12.17 35.10 -9.67
CA GLU A 57 12.42 34.10 -10.74
C GLU A 57 11.80 32.73 -10.41
N PHE A 58 11.93 32.29 -9.17
CA PHE A 58 11.32 31.01 -8.73
C PHE A 58 9.79 31.09 -8.80
N ILE A 59 9.18 32.16 -8.28
CA ILE A 59 7.73 32.37 -8.34
C ILE A 59 7.25 32.40 -9.80
N GLU A 60 7.91 33.17 -10.66
CA GLU A 60 7.57 33.28 -12.08
C GLU A 60 7.70 31.97 -12.83
N GLN A 61 8.75 31.19 -12.53
CA GLN A 61 8.96 29.88 -13.14
C GLN A 61 7.81 28.90 -12.87
N TYR A 62 7.22 28.95 -11.68
CA TYR A 62 6.20 27.96 -11.27
C TYR A 62 4.76 28.50 -11.26
N THR A 63 4.54 29.84 -11.32
CA THR A 63 3.22 30.46 -11.41
C THR A 63 2.95 31.11 -12.76
N GLY A 64 4.00 31.48 -13.50
CA GLY A 64 3.89 32.18 -14.77
C GLY A 64 3.14 31.36 -15.81
N HIS A 65 2.09 31.94 -16.40
CA HIS A 65 1.67 31.59 -17.74
C HIS A 65 2.83 31.95 -18.64
N VAL A 66 3.58 30.99 -19.15
CA VAL A 66 4.51 31.20 -20.24
C VAL A 66 3.68 31.80 -21.38
N GLN A 67 3.77 33.11 -21.59
CA GLN A 67 3.34 33.74 -22.82
C GLN A 67 4.15 33.06 -23.92
N GLN A 68 3.49 32.21 -24.69
CA GLN A 68 4.01 31.67 -25.92
C GLN A 68 4.28 32.81 -26.90
N GLN A 69 5.49 33.30 -26.94
CA GLN A 69 6.09 33.92 -28.11
C GLN A 69 7.35 33.10 -28.38
N ASP A 70 7.20 32.09 -29.26
CA ASP A 70 8.05 31.88 -30.42
C ASP A 70 7.77 30.47 -31.01
N HIS A 71 7.53 30.52 -32.31
CA HIS A 71 7.23 29.43 -33.19
C HIS A 71 8.31 28.35 -33.21
N HIS A 72 8.05 27.16 -32.62
CA HIS A 72 8.49 25.87 -33.13
C HIS A 72 7.54 24.77 -32.66
N PRO A 73 6.89 24.00 -33.55
CA PRO A 73 5.95 22.94 -33.18
C PRO A 73 6.67 21.59 -33.03
N SER A 74 7.47 21.44 -32.00
CA SER A 74 8.07 20.13 -31.69
C SER A 74 8.52 20.02 -30.23
N GLN A 75 7.58 20.20 -29.29
CA GLN A 75 7.61 19.63 -27.96
C GLN A 75 6.27 19.94 -27.28
N GLN A 76 5.27 19.11 -27.60
CA GLN A 76 4.00 19.12 -26.89
C GLN A 76 4.23 18.67 -25.45
N GLY A 77 3.81 19.47 -24.47
CA GLY A 77 3.33 18.97 -23.21
C GLY A 77 4.13 19.22 -21.95
N GLN A 78 4.58 20.45 -21.63
CA GLN A 78 5.05 20.75 -20.28
C GLN A 78 4.47 22.03 -19.64
N GLY A 79 3.50 22.66 -20.22
CA GLY A 79 2.90 23.91 -19.77
C GLY A 79 1.80 23.81 -18.70
N GLY A 80 1.61 22.65 -18.05
CA GLY A 80 0.57 22.44 -17.04
C GLY A 80 1.01 21.61 -15.84
N LEU A 81 2.29 21.31 -15.73
CA LEU A 81 2.84 20.22 -14.90
C LEU A 81 3.30 20.62 -13.50
N HIS A 82 2.97 21.82 -13.02
CA HIS A 82 3.37 22.21 -11.68
C HIS A 82 2.22 21.98 -10.72
N GLY A 83 2.48 21.14 -9.70
CA GLY A 83 1.50 20.70 -8.73
C GLY A 83 0.85 21.85 -7.94
N ILE A 84 -0.29 21.56 -7.35
CA ILE A 84 -1.09 22.56 -6.61
C ILE A 84 -0.34 23.03 -5.35
N TYR A 85 0.40 22.13 -4.68
CA TYR A 85 1.18 22.49 -3.49
C TYR A 85 2.33 23.43 -3.78
N LEU A 86 3.01 23.25 -4.91
CA LEU A 86 4.10 24.12 -5.31
C LEU A 86 3.59 25.53 -5.64
N ARG A 87 2.43 25.65 -6.31
CA ARG A 87 1.77 26.94 -6.54
C ARG A 87 1.35 27.60 -5.23
N ALA A 88 0.83 26.83 -4.27
CA ALA A 88 0.49 27.36 -2.96
C ALA A 88 1.73 27.85 -2.21
N PHE A 89 2.84 27.12 -2.29
CA PHE A 89 4.13 27.55 -1.76
C PHE A 89 4.58 28.89 -2.37
N CYS A 90 4.53 29.03 -3.70
CA CYS A 90 4.85 30.28 -4.37
C CYS A 90 3.95 31.44 -3.92
N THR A 91 2.64 31.20 -3.76
CA THR A 91 1.70 32.21 -3.24
C THR A 91 2.03 32.60 -1.80
N GLY A 92 2.38 31.62 -0.96
CA GLY A 92 2.82 31.87 0.40
C GLY A 92 4.13 32.65 0.46
N LEU A 93 5.09 32.32 -0.40
CA LEU A 93 6.36 33.01 -0.54
C LEU A 93 6.14 34.48 -0.99
N ASP A 94 5.27 34.69 -1.95
CA ASP A 94 4.92 36.06 -2.41
C ASP A 94 4.35 36.90 -1.27
N SER A 95 3.48 36.30 -0.43
CA SER A 95 2.92 36.98 0.74
C SER A 95 3.98 37.34 1.81
N VAL A 96 5.04 36.51 1.94
CA VAL A 96 6.16 36.79 2.83
C VAL A 96 7.07 37.89 2.29
N LEU A 97 7.13 38.08 0.98
CA LEU A 97 7.88 39.19 0.34
C LEU A 97 7.15 40.54 0.40
N GLN A 98 5.85 40.56 0.66
CA GLN A 98 5.09 41.81 0.73
C GLN A 98 5.62 42.84 1.75
N PRO A 99 5.97 42.47 3.00
CA PRO A 99 6.55 43.43 3.95
C PRO A 99 7.88 44.04 3.48
N TYR A 100 8.69 43.28 2.73
CA TYR A 100 9.92 43.78 2.15
C TYR A 100 9.64 44.82 1.04
N ARG A 101 8.70 44.53 0.15
CA ARG A 101 8.26 45.48 -0.87
C ARG A 101 7.72 46.78 -0.24
N GLN A 102 6.93 46.64 0.82
CA GLN A 102 6.40 47.78 1.55
C GLN A 102 7.53 48.62 2.20
N ALA A 103 8.51 47.95 2.83
CA ALA A 103 9.66 48.64 3.43
C ALA A 103 10.49 49.39 2.38
N LEU A 104 10.63 48.87 1.15
CA LEU A 104 11.29 49.57 0.07
C LEU A 104 10.49 50.79 -0.40
N LEU A 105 9.16 50.69 -0.49
CA LEU A 105 8.28 51.83 -0.83
C LEU A 105 8.32 52.91 0.25
N ASP A 106 8.33 52.53 1.51
CA ASP A 106 8.44 53.47 2.63
C ASP A 106 9.78 54.24 2.59
N LEU A 107 10.89 53.52 2.34
CA LEU A 107 12.21 54.12 2.14
C LEU A 107 12.29 55.01 0.92
N GLU A 108 11.59 54.70 -0.17
CA GLU A 108 11.51 55.56 -1.34
C GLU A 108 10.75 56.85 -1.04
N GLN A 109 9.65 56.76 -0.30
CA GLN A 109 8.91 57.96 0.18
C GLN A 109 9.75 58.84 1.10
N GLU A 110 10.48 58.25 2.04
CA GLU A 110 11.40 58.97 2.91
C GLU A 110 12.52 59.63 2.11
N PHE A 111 13.10 58.97 1.09
CA PHE A 111 14.12 59.53 0.21
C PHE A 111 13.59 60.70 -0.61
N LEU A 112 12.35 60.61 -1.09
CA LEU A 112 11.71 61.72 -1.84
C LEU A 112 11.43 62.92 -0.92
N ALA A 113 11.18 62.73 0.37
CA ALA A 113 11.01 63.76 1.35
C ALA A 113 12.34 64.37 1.84
N ASP A 114 13.37 63.56 2.02
CA ASP A 114 14.73 63.96 2.42
C ASP A 114 15.79 63.28 1.53
N PRO A 115 16.34 64.00 0.52
CA PRO A 115 17.40 63.47 -0.35
C PRO A 115 18.72 63.09 0.37
N HIS A 116 18.91 63.51 1.61
CA HIS A 116 20.09 63.21 2.43
C HIS A 116 20.00 61.95 3.27
N LEU A 117 19.06 61.03 2.97
CA LEU A 117 18.92 59.76 3.63
C LEU A 117 20.26 59.00 3.68
N SER A 118 20.63 58.50 4.85
CA SER A 118 21.90 57.77 5.03
C SER A 118 21.79 56.31 4.65
N ILE A 119 22.87 55.69 4.12
CA ILE A 119 22.98 54.27 3.86
C ILE A 119 22.75 53.44 5.14
N SER A 120 23.18 53.98 6.29
CA SER A 120 22.98 53.35 7.59
C SER A 120 21.50 53.21 7.98
N HIS A 121 20.68 54.20 7.62
CA HIS A 121 19.22 54.16 7.82
C HIS A 121 18.57 53.08 6.95
N VAL A 122 18.93 53.01 5.68
CA VAL A 122 18.46 51.94 4.76
C VAL A 122 18.85 50.57 5.29
N ASN A 123 20.10 50.43 5.75
CA ASN A 123 20.56 49.16 6.29
C ASN A 123 19.78 48.77 7.59
N TYR A 124 19.48 49.74 8.46
CA TYR A 124 18.71 49.50 9.67
C TYR A 124 17.25 49.08 9.38
N SER A 125 16.60 49.76 8.46
CA SER A 125 15.21 49.46 8.06
C SER A 125 15.05 48.09 7.42
N LEU A 126 16.11 47.61 6.74
CA LEU A 126 16.11 46.31 6.07
C LEU A 126 16.79 45.18 6.87
N ASP A 127 17.28 45.43 8.10
CA ASP A 127 18.07 44.49 8.89
C ASP A 127 17.32 43.15 9.17
N GLN A 128 16.01 43.26 9.44
CA GLN A 128 15.20 42.05 9.66
C GLN A 128 15.17 41.09 8.46
N PHE A 129 15.28 41.60 7.23
CA PHE A 129 15.25 40.77 6.02
C PHE A 129 16.60 40.11 5.75
N GLN A 130 17.70 40.65 6.29
CA GLN A 130 19.04 40.05 6.15
C GLN A 130 19.14 38.67 6.87
N LEU A 131 18.34 38.43 7.89
CA LEU A 131 18.22 37.13 8.57
C LEU A 131 17.16 36.23 7.91
N LEU A 132 16.08 36.82 7.43
CA LEU A 132 14.95 36.10 6.87
C LEU A 132 15.27 35.48 5.52
N PHE A 133 15.81 36.26 4.57
CA PHE A 133 15.99 35.85 3.18
C PHE A 133 16.92 34.65 3.00
N PRO A 134 18.11 34.58 3.65
CA PRO A 134 18.96 33.41 3.53
C PRO A 134 18.29 32.12 4.04
N SER A 135 17.52 32.22 5.13
CA SER A 135 16.83 31.07 5.72
C SER A 135 15.72 30.54 4.81
N VAL A 136 14.93 31.45 4.21
CA VAL A 136 13.89 31.07 3.25
C VAL A 136 14.51 30.56 1.94
N MET A 137 15.64 31.12 1.51
CA MET A 137 16.35 30.68 0.32
C MET A 137 16.84 29.22 0.42
N VAL A 138 17.29 28.77 1.61
CA VAL A 138 17.64 27.37 1.84
C VAL A 138 16.46 26.44 1.55
N VAL A 139 15.25 26.83 1.98
CA VAL A 139 14.02 26.03 1.72
C VAL A 139 13.72 25.98 0.21
N VAL A 140 13.80 27.13 -0.48
CA VAL A 140 13.56 27.22 -1.93
C VAL A 140 14.58 26.38 -2.70
N GLU A 141 15.87 26.48 -2.35
CA GLU A 141 16.92 25.70 -3.00
C GLU A 141 16.78 24.20 -2.73
N GLN A 142 16.34 23.81 -1.53
CA GLN A 142 16.06 22.42 -1.21
C GLN A 142 14.91 21.88 -2.06
N ILE A 143 13.79 22.62 -2.17
CA ILE A 143 12.65 22.24 -3.01
C ILE A 143 13.08 22.08 -4.47
N LYS A 144 13.90 23.00 -4.98
CA LYS A 144 14.38 23.00 -6.36
C LYS A 144 15.37 21.87 -6.64
N SER A 145 16.37 21.68 -5.78
CA SER A 145 17.42 20.67 -5.97
C SER A 145 16.94 19.24 -5.82
N GLN A 146 16.07 18.98 -4.83
CA GLN A 146 15.53 17.66 -4.55
C GLN A 146 14.22 17.37 -5.33
N LYS A 147 13.75 18.35 -6.14
CA LYS A 147 12.47 18.24 -6.88
C LYS A 147 11.30 17.81 -5.97
N ILE A 148 11.23 18.37 -4.79
CA ILE A 148 10.19 18.08 -3.81
C ILE A 148 8.83 18.54 -4.34
N HIS A 149 7.82 17.67 -4.26
CA HIS A 149 6.47 17.96 -4.74
C HIS A 149 5.39 17.44 -3.77
N GLY A 150 4.17 17.92 -3.94
CA GLY A 150 3.01 17.47 -3.16
C GLY A 150 3.14 17.72 -1.66
N CYS A 151 2.58 16.83 -0.85
CA CYS A 151 2.61 16.92 0.60
C CYS A 151 4.03 16.91 1.22
N GLN A 152 5.06 16.48 0.48
CA GLN A 152 6.46 16.58 0.93
C GLN A 152 6.92 18.02 1.11
N ILE A 153 6.31 18.98 0.38
CA ILE A 153 6.55 20.43 0.58
C ILE A 153 6.13 20.84 1.99
N LEU A 154 4.99 20.32 2.48
CA LEU A 154 4.52 20.57 3.85
C LEU A 154 5.55 20.12 4.88
N GLU A 155 6.08 18.91 4.71
CA GLU A 155 7.10 18.36 5.59
C GLU A 155 8.37 19.22 5.60
N THR A 156 8.84 19.63 4.43
CA THR A 156 10.05 20.43 4.29
C THR A 156 9.90 21.80 4.97
N VAL A 157 8.80 22.51 4.68
CA VAL A 157 8.52 23.81 5.30
C VAL A 157 8.35 23.68 6.82
N TYR A 158 7.63 22.64 7.27
CA TYR A 158 7.43 22.38 8.70
C TYR A 158 8.76 22.16 9.43
N LYS A 159 9.65 21.32 8.92
CA LYS A 159 10.97 21.09 9.52
C LYS A 159 11.77 22.37 9.71
N HIS A 160 11.76 23.24 8.71
CA HIS A 160 12.45 24.53 8.82
C HIS A 160 11.72 25.55 9.72
N SER A 161 10.39 25.44 9.88
CA SER A 161 9.62 26.30 10.79
C SER A 161 9.86 25.99 12.26
N CYS A 162 10.34 24.78 12.58
CA CYS A 162 10.71 24.40 13.95
C CYS A 162 11.98 25.11 14.46
N GLY A 163 12.64 25.90 13.62
CA GLY A 163 13.84 26.66 13.99
C GLY A 163 13.59 27.75 15.04
N GLY A 164 14.67 28.19 15.71
CA GLY A 164 14.60 29.08 16.88
C GLY A 164 14.43 30.59 16.57
N LEU A 165 14.53 31.03 15.32
CA LEU A 165 14.45 32.45 14.94
C LEU A 165 13.01 32.90 14.71
N PRO A 166 12.41 33.75 15.58
CA PRO A 166 11.00 34.13 15.51
C PRO A 166 10.56 34.72 14.15
N PRO A 167 11.32 35.61 13.49
CA PRO A 167 10.92 36.16 12.18
C PRO A 167 10.86 35.10 11.08
N VAL A 168 11.84 34.19 11.07
CA VAL A 168 11.91 33.08 10.09
C VAL A 168 10.77 32.10 10.33
N ARG A 169 10.56 31.74 11.57
CA ARG A 169 9.46 30.86 11.99
C ARG A 169 8.10 31.43 11.54
N SER A 170 7.82 32.71 11.86
CA SER A 170 6.56 33.35 11.49
C SER A 170 6.36 33.39 9.97
N ALA A 171 7.43 33.63 9.21
CA ALA A 171 7.35 33.64 7.75
C ALA A 171 7.06 32.24 7.18
N LEU A 172 7.75 31.20 7.68
CA LEU A 172 7.54 29.83 7.24
C LEU A 172 6.16 29.29 7.68
N GLU A 173 5.67 29.65 8.86
CA GLU A 173 4.31 29.35 9.31
C GLU A 173 3.25 29.96 8.39
N LYS A 174 3.45 31.18 7.89
CA LYS A 174 2.56 31.79 6.89
C LYS A 174 2.55 31.00 5.57
N ILE A 175 3.71 30.60 5.09
CA ILE A 175 3.81 29.76 3.86
C ILE A 175 3.11 28.43 4.10
N LEU A 176 3.36 27.79 5.24
CA LEU A 176 2.77 26.52 5.63
C LEU A 176 1.24 26.61 5.70
N ALA A 177 0.69 27.69 6.27
CA ALA A 177 -0.76 27.90 6.35
C ALA A 177 -1.42 27.95 4.94
N VAL A 178 -0.76 28.59 3.98
CA VAL A 178 -1.26 28.62 2.58
C VAL A 178 -1.24 27.22 1.98
N CYS A 179 -0.17 26.44 2.20
CA CYS A 179 -0.05 25.07 1.72
C CYS A 179 -1.05 24.13 2.42
N HIS A 180 -1.29 24.28 3.72
CA HIS A 180 -2.36 23.57 4.44
C HIS A 180 -3.73 23.86 3.84
N GLY A 181 -3.95 25.06 3.31
CA GLY A 181 -5.19 25.41 2.63
C GLY A 181 -5.50 24.51 1.42
N VAL A 182 -4.47 24.01 0.72
CA VAL A 182 -4.62 23.02 -0.36
C VAL A 182 -4.95 21.64 0.23
N MET A 183 -4.22 21.23 1.25
CA MET A 183 -4.47 19.95 1.95
C MET A 183 -5.92 19.89 2.47
N TYR A 184 -6.43 20.94 3.11
CA TYR A 184 -7.81 20.97 3.60
C TYR A 184 -8.84 20.91 2.48
N LYS A 185 -8.56 21.48 1.30
CA LYS A 185 -9.44 21.33 0.13
C LYS A 185 -9.49 19.90 -0.36
N GLN A 186 -8.35 19.23 -0.46
CA GLN A 186 -8.31 17.82 -0.85
C GLN A 186 -8.99 16.93 0.19
N LEU A 187 -8.74 17.18 1.48
CA LEU A 187 -9.41 16.46 2.59
C LEU A 187 -10.92 16.64 2.56
N SER A 188 -11.42 17.86 2.31
CA SER A 188 -12.85 18.13 2.19
C SER A 188 -13.46 17.36 1.02
N ALA A 189 -12.83 17.42 -0.17
CA ALA A 189 -13.29 16.67 -1.33
C ALA A 189 -13.30 15.15 -1.08
N TRP A 190 -12.28 14.62 -0.41
CA TRP A 190 -12.17 13.20 -0.13
C TRP A 190 -13.13 12.72 0.97
N MET A 191 -13.14 13.38 2.13
CA MET A 191 -13.93 12.91 3.28
C MET A 191 -15.42 13.23 3.18
N LEU A 192 -15.81 14.34 2.50
CA LEU A 192 -17.22 14.73 2.41
C LEU A 192 -17.89 14.21 1.14
N HIS A 193 -17.14 14.07 0.03
CA HIS A 193 -17.71 13.71 -1.27
C HIS A 193 -17.11 12.43 -1.88
N GLY A 194 -16.12 11.82 -1.23
CA GLY A 194 -15.42 10.63 -1.76
C GLY A 194 -14.66 10.90 -3.08
N LEU A 195 -14.34 12.16 -3.36
CA LEU A 195 -13.69 12.58 -4.59
C LEU A 195 -12.19 12.78 -4.39
N LEU A 196 -11.39 11.96 -5.03
CA LEU A 196 -9.93 12.12 -5.06
C LEU A 196 -9.57 13.00 -6.26
N LEU A 197 -9.34 14.31 -6.02
CA LEU A 197 -8.92 15.30 -7.01
C LEU A 197 -7.39 15.46 -6.94
N ASP A 198 -6.66 14.50 -7.47
CA ASP A 198 -5.19 14.50 -7.45
C ASP A 198 -4.62 14.03 -8.79
N GLN A 199 -4.54 14.98 -9.75
CA GLN A 199 -4.01 14.71 -11.08
C GLN A 199 -2.49 14.52 -11.12
N HIS A 200 -1.76 14.97 -10.08
CA HIS A 200 -0.30 14.99 -10.05
C HIS A 200 0.29 14.08 -8.98
N GLU A 201 -0.52 13.20 -8.39
CA GLU A 201 -0.11 12.32 -7.29
C GLU A 201 0.58 13.05 -6.12
N GLU A 202 0.00 14.16 -5.69
CA GLU A 202 0.54 15.03 -4.64
C GLU A 202 0.02 14.70 -3.25
N PHE A 203 -1.15 14.07 -3.15
CA PHE A 203 -1.81 13.76 -1.89
C PHE A 203 -1.34 12.42 -1.32
N PHE A 204 -1.48 12.23 -0.01
CA PHE A 204 -1.05 11.01 0.67
C PHE A 204 -2.03 9.83 0.49
N VAL A 205 -3.24 10.06 -0.03
CA VAL A 205 -4.16 9.00 -0.48
C VAL A 205 -3.97 8.81 -1.98
N LYS A 206 -3.79 7.57 -2.41
CA LYS A 206 -3.61 7.18 -3.81
C LYS A 206 -4.65 6.14 -4.20
N GLN A 207 -5.10 6.21 -5.45
CA GLN A 207 -5.89 5.13 -6.05
C GLN A 207 -4.95 4.00 -6.49
N GLY A 208 -5.24 2.77 -6.10
CA GLY A 208 -4.47 1.57 -6.42
C GLY A 208 -3.94 0.85 -5.17
N PRO A 209 -3.42 -0.37 -5.33
CA PRO A 209 -2.87 -1.15 -4.23
C PRO A 209 -1.67 -0.43 -3.59
N SER A 210 -1.50 -0.59 -2.29
CA SER A 210 -0.31 -0.12 -1.57
C SER A 210 0.91 -0.77 -2.20
N SER A 211 1.83 0.03 -2.76
CA SER A 211 3.16 -0.49 -3.07
C SER A 211 3.85 -0.73 -1.73
N GLY A 212 3.76 -1.98 -1.25
CA GLY A 212 4.50 -2.41 -0.08
C GLY A 212 5.97 -2.08 -0.31
N ASN A 213 6.62 -1.55 0.71
CA ASN A 213 8.06 -1.31 0.74
C ASN A 213 8.81 -2.55 0.28
N VAL A 214 9.10 -2.62 -1.00
CA VAL A 214 10.26 -3.33 -1.49
C VAL A 214 11.35 -2.26 -1.57
N SER A 215 11.99 -1.99 -0.43
CA SER A 215 13.33 -1.45 -0.42
C SER A 215 14.23 -2.53 -1.03
N ALA A 216 14.22 -2.61 -2.35
CA ALA A 216 15.24 -3.30 -3.10
C ALA A 216 16.48 -2.41 -3.06
N GLN A 217 17.33 -2.63 -2.07
CA GLN A 217 18.76 -2.43 -2.27
C GLN A 217 19.19 -3.41 -3.36
N PRO A 218 19.98 -3.00 -4.34
CA PRO A 218 20.61 -3.93 -5.25
C PRO A 218 21.74 -4.62 -4.46
N GLU A 219 21.46 -5.78 -3.90
CA GLU A 219 22.52 -6.72 -3.56
C GLU A 219 22.88 -7.45 -4.85
N GLU A 220 24.04 -7.11 -5.34
CA GLU A 220 24.82 -7.85 -6.31
C GLU A 220 25.15 -9.23 -5.70
N ASP A 221 25.11 -10.25 -6.55
CA ASP A 221 25.63 -11.60 -6.36
C ASP A 221 24.86 -12.55 -5.41
N GLU A 222 23.78 -13.17 -5.92
CA GLU A 222 23.47 -14.57 -5.58
C GLU A 222 23.28 -15.40 -6.84
N GLU A 223 24.16 -16.39 -6.95
CA GLU A 223 24.23 -17.37 -8.02
C GLU A 223 22.91 -18.14 -8.18
N ASP A 224 22.45 -18.13 -9.40
CA ASP A 224 21.29 -18.79 -9.98
C ASP A 224 21.35 -20.32 -9.74
N LEU A 225 20.60 -20.83 -8.78
CA LEU A 225 20.25 -22.24 -8.71
C LEU A 225 18.85 -22.44 -9.29
N GLY A 226 18.83 -22.60 -10.61
CA GLY A 226 17.66 -22.86 -11.40
C GLY A 226 16.86 -24.08 -10.93
N ILE A 227 15.62 -23.84 -10.52
CA ILE A 227 14.57 -24.85 -10.50
C ILE A 227 13.44 -24.33 -11.40
N GLY A 228 13.37 -24.86 -12.60
CA GLY A 228 12.22 -24.71 -13.50
C GLY A 228 12.17 -23.45 -14.36
N GLY A 229 13.09 -23.28 -15.29
CA GLY A 229 12.84 -22.70 -16.64
C GLY A 229 12.27 -21.29 -16.80
N LEU A 230 12.00 -20.52 -15.74
CA LEU A 230 11.47 -19.16 -15.81
C LEU A 230 12.40 -18.21 -15.05
N THR A 231 12.97 -17.24 -15.76
CA THR A 231 13.79 -16.19 -15.15
C THR A 231 12.92 -15.28 -14.28
N GLY A 232 13.50 -14.75 -13.18
CA GLY A 232 12.80 -13.88 -12.23
C GLY A 232 12.14 -12.63 -12.87
N LYS A 233 12.58 -12.23 -14.08
CA LYS A 233 11.92 -11.20 -14.90
C LYS A 233 10.58 -11.68 -15.47
N GLN A 234 10.52 -12.90 -15.96
CA GLN A 234 9.29 -13.48 -16.51
C GLN A 234 8.23 -13.76 -15.44
N LEU A 235 8.67 -14.07 -14.21
CA LEU A 235 7.76 -14.21 -13.08
C LEU A 235 7.17 -12.87 -12.64
N ARG A 236 7.93 -11.79 -12.71
CA ARG A 236 7.44 -10.43 -12.45
C ARG A 236 6.49 -9.94 -13.53
N GLU A 237 6.82 -10.15 -14.81
CA GLU A 237 5.94 -9.82 -15.92
C GLU A 237 4.63 -10.61 -15.92
N LEU A 238 4.64 -11.87 -15.47
CA LEU A 238 3.42 -12.67 -15.29
C LEU A 238 2.61 -12.23 -14.07
N GLN A 239 3.26 -11.73 -13.02
CA GLN A 239 2.60 -11.13 -11.86
C GLN A 239 1.98 -9.78 -12.21
N ASP A 240 2.69 -8.94 -12.96
CA ASP A 240 2.20 -7.65 -13.44
C ASP A 240 1.07 -7.81 -14.47
N LEU A 241 1.14 -8.80 -15.38
CA LEU A 241 0.06 -9.13 -16.31
C LEU A 241 -1.18 -9.67 -15.59
N ARG A 242 -1.03 -10.49 -14.55
CA ARG A 242 -2.17 -10.93 -13.71
C ARG A 242 -2.81 -9.79 -12.97
N LEU A 243 -2.03 -8.86 -12.42
CA LEU A 243 -2.56 -7.66 -11.75
C LEU A 243 -3.32 -6.76 -12.73
N ILE A 244 -2.84 -6.62 -13.97
CA ILE A 244 -3.51 -5.84 -15.03
C ILE A 244 -4.78 -6.55 -15.53
N GLU A 245 -4.79 -7.88 -15.65
CA GLU A 245 -5.99 -8.64 -16.02
C GLU A 245 -7.04 -8.65 -14.88
N GLU A 246 -6.61 -8.70 -13.61
CA GLU A 246 -7.49 -8.59 -12.45
C GLU A 246 -8.08 -7.19 -12.31
N GLU A 247 -7.33 -6.11 -12.63
CA GLU A 247 -7.86 -4.74 -12.68
C GLU A 247 -8.92 -4.56 -13.77
N ASN A 248 -8.81 -5.25 -14.91
CA ASN A 248 -9.78 -5.17 -16.01
C ASN A 248 -11.04 -6.05 -15.81
N MET A 249 -10.98 -7.06 -14.94
CA MET A 249 -12.11 -7.96 -14.64
C MET A 249 -12.93 -7.50 -13.45
N LEU A 250 -12.44 -6.57 -12.63
CA LEU A 250 -13.21 -5.97 -11.53
C LEU A 250 -14.23 -5.00 -12.09
N ALA A 251 -15.50 -5.24 -11.78
CA ALA A 251 -16.60 -4.33 -12.10
C ALA A 251 -16.21 -2.88 -11.72
N PRO A 252 -16.56 -1.87 -12.54
CA PRO A 252 -16.07 -0.50 -12.42
C PRO A 252 -16.46 0.24 -11.12
N SER A 253 -16.93 -0.45 -10.10
CA SER A 253 -17.55 0.15 -8.91
C SER A 253 -16.69 0.16 -7.64
N LEU A 254 -15.55 -0.48 -7.57
CA LEU A 254 -14.73 -0.53 -6.36
C LEU A 254 -13.27 -0.19 -6.68
N LYS A 255 -13.00 1.10 -6.75
CA LYS A 255 -11.62 1.60 -6.80
C LYS A 255 -11.00 1.37 -5.44
N GLN A 256 -9.93 0.59 -5.39
CA GLN A 256 -9.14 0.40 -4.18
C GLN A 256 -8.23 1.60 -3.96
N PHE A 257 -8.13 2.08 -2.72
CA PHE A 257 -7.26 3.20 -2.35
C PHE A 257 -6.21 2.72 -1.36
N SER A 258 -5.11 3.43 -1.31
CA SER A 258 -4.01 3.13 -0.39
C SER A 258 -3.34 4.40 0.12
N LEU A 259 -2.67 4.29 1.27
CA LEU A 259 -1.89 5.39 1.84
C LEU A 259 -0.45 5.34 1.34
N ARG A 260 0.06 6.50 0.92
CA ARG A 260 1.47 6.74 0.66
C ARG A 260 2.12 7.35 1.90
N VAL A 261 2.67 6.50 2.75
CA VAL A 261 3.31 6.92 4.00
C VAL A 261 4.53 7.81 3.74
N GLU A 262 5.20 7.62 2.61
CA GLU A 262 6.38 8.39 2.19
C GLU A 262 6.09 9.88 1.93
N VAL A 263 4.85 10.20 1.58
CA VAL A 263 4.39 11.57 1.28
C VAL A 263 3.66 12.19 2.46
N LEU A 264 3.28 11.37 3.46
CA LEU A 264 2.57 11.84 4.65
C LEU A 264 3.46 12.73 5.52
N PRO A 265 3.04 13.97 5.86
CA PRO A 265 3.78 14.82 6.78
C PRO A 265 3.97 14.18 8.16
N SER A 266 5.17 14.29 8.74
CA SER A 266 5.51 13.63 10.01
C SER A 266 4.67 14.07 11.21
N TYR A 267 4.09 15.26 11.16
CA TYR A 267 3.19 15.77 12.21
C TYR A 267 1.75 15.24 12.11
N ILE A 268 1.42 14.49 11.03
CA ILE A 268 0.15 13.76 10.92
C ILE A 268 0.43 12.28 11.17
N PRO A 269 -0.01 11.70 12.29
CA PRO A 269 0.20 10.29 12.58
C PRO A 269 -0.50 9.39 11.55
N VAL A 270 0.11 8.25 11.22
CA VAL A 270 -0.44 7.27 10.28
C VAL A 270 -1.85 6.84 10.68
N ARG A 271 -2.11 6.65 11.99
CA ARG A 271 -3.46 6.34 12.51
C ARG A 271 -4.55 7.34 12.09
N VAL A 272 -4.19 8.63 11.97
CA VAL A 272 -5.14 9.68 11.53
C VAL A 272 -5.34 9.60 10.02
N ALA A 273 -4.27 9.35 9.27
CA ALA A 273 -4.34 9.14 7.83
C ALA A 273 -5.18 7.90 7.45
N GLU A 274 -5.09 6.81 8.23
CA GLU A 274 -5.94 5.61 8.08
C GLU A 274 -7.43 5.92 8.32
N LYS A 275 -7.73 6.75 9.33
CA LYS A 275 -9.11 7.22 9.55
C LYS A 275 -9.63 8.04 8.37
N ILE A 276 -8.80 8.91 7.80
CA ILE A 276 -9.13 9.72 6.62
C ILE A 276 -9.36 8.82 5.41
N LEU A 277 -8.51 7.82 5.19
CA LEU A 277 -8.69 6.85 4.12
C LEU A 277 -10.03 6.12 4.25
N PHE A 278 -10.31 5.56 5.42
CA PHE A 278 -11.55 4.84 5.72
C PHE A 278 -12.79 5.69 5.47
N VAL A 279 -12.81 6.95 5.94
CA VAL A 279 -13.95 7.86 5.73
C VAL A 279 -14.20 8.09 4.25
N GLY A 280 -13.15 8.41 3.48
CA GLY A 280 -13.30 8.70 2.06
C GLY A 280 -13.72 7.48 1.23
N GLU A 281 -13.19 6.29 1.53
CA GLU A 281 -13.63 5.04 0.90
C GLU A 281 -15.10 4.75 1.21
N SER A 282 -15.52 4.93 2.45
CA SER A 282 -16.90 4.73 2.87
C SER A 282 -17.86 5.69 2.16
N VAL A 283 -17.52 6.97 2.09
CA VAL A 283 -18.33 7.99 1.41
C VAL A 283 -18.41 7.69 -0.09
N GLN A 284 -17.28 7.34 -0.73
CA GLN A 284 -17.25 7.02 -2.15
C GLN A 284 -18.09 5.79 -2.49
N MET A 285 -18.01 4.73 -1.68
CA MET A 285 -18.84 3.55 -1.88
C MET A 285 -20.32 3.88 -1.81
N PHE A 286 -20.69 4.76 -0.89
CA PHE A 286 -22.06 5.18 -0.71
C PHE A 286 -22.59 6.01 -1.88
N GLU A 287 -21.79 6.93 -2.39
CA GLU A 287 -22.10 7.75 -3.57
C GLU A 287 -22.25 6.89 -4.83
N ASN A 288 -21.35 5.92 -5.06
CA ASN A 288 -21.40 5.04 -6.23
C ASN A 288 -22.62 4.11 -6.23
N GLN A 289 -23.14 3.73 -5.07
CA GLN A 289 -24.34 2.89 -4.98
C GLN A 289 -25.65 3.68 -5.19
N ASN A 290 -25.67 4.96 -4.88
CA ASN A 290 -26.85 5.81 -5.07
C ASN A 290 -27.25 6.01 -6.55
N VAL A 291 -26.34 5.73 -7.49
CA VAL A 291 -26.65 5.72 -8.93
C VAL A 291 -27.65 4.62 -9.30
N ASN A 292 -27.70 3.50 -8.54
CA ASN A 292 -28.53 2.33 -8.81
C ASN A 292 -29.79 2.21 -7.94
N LEU A 293 -29.90 3.01 -6.88
CA LEU A 293 -31.04 2.98 -5.95
C LEU A 293 -31.62 4.38 -5.82
N THR A 294 -32.92 4.50 -6.01
CA THR A 294 -33.74 5.73 -5.98
C THR A 294 -33.72 6.54 -4.66
N ARG A 295 -32.76 6.33 -3.78
CA ARG A 295 -32.49 7.10 -2.57
C ARG A 295 -31.41 8.13 -2.81
N LYS A 296 -31.83 9.33 -3.16
CA LYS A 296 -30.97 10.54 -3.22
C LYS A 296 -30.53 10.93 -1.80
N GLY A 297 -29.26 10.88 -1.52
CA GLY A 297 -28.69 11.51 -0.33
C GLY A 297 -27.31 10.97 0.07
N SER A 298 -26.37 11.87 0.32
CA SER A 298 -25.07 11.61 0.92
C SER A 298 -25.18 10.93 2.30
N ILE A 299 -24.21 10.10 2.69
CA ILE A 299 -24.09 9.54 4.06
C ILE A 299 -24.18 10.65 5.12
N LEU A 300 -23.61 11.80 4.81
CA LEU A 300 -23.49 12.94 5.73
C LEU A 300 -24.68 13.90 5.68
N LYS A 301 -25.80 13.52 5.09
CA LYS A 301 -27.01 14.27 4.68
C LYS A 301 -27.31 15.60 5.37
N ASN A 302 -27.16 15.68 6.69
CA ASN A 302 -27.53 16.86 7.48
C ASN A 302 -26.33 17.54 8.15
N GLN A 303 -25.15 16.96 8.06
CA GLN A 303 -23.95 17.40 8.76
C GLN A 303 -22.82 17.82 7.81
N GLU A 304 -22.99 17.63 6.50
CA GLU A 304 -21.99 17.96 5.48
C GLU A 304 -21.56 19.43 5.57
N ASP A 305 -22.52 20.36 5.62
CA ASP A 305 -22.26 21.79 5.78
C ASP A 305 -21.55 22.11 7.10
N THR A 306 -21.89 21.40 8.18
CA THR A 306 -21.27 21.56 9.49
C THR A 306 -19.81 21.14 9.45
N PHE A 307 -19.51 19.96 8.88
CA PHE A 307 -18.13 19.47 8.73
C PHE A 307 -17.33 20.30 7.76
N ALA A 308 -17.94 20.78 6.67
CA ALA A 308 -17.29 21.72 5.75
C ALA A 308 -16.92 23.03 6.47
N ALA A 309 -17.80 23.56 7.31
CA ALA A 309 -17.54 24.75 8.11
C ALA A 309 -16.42 24.51 9.16
N GLU A 310 -16.37 23.34 9.79
CA GLU A 310 -15.31 22.96 10.72
C GLU A 310 -13.94 22.83 10.05
N LEU A 311 -13.87 22.15 8.90
CA LEU A 311 -12.65 22.08 8.10
C LEU A 311 -12.21 23.47 7.61
N HIS A 312 -13.17 24.32 7.25
CA HIS A 312 -12.89 25.71 6.87
C HIS A 312 -12.36 26.52 8.06
N ARG A 313 -12.88 26.31 9.28
CA ARG A 313 -12.36 26.93 10.49
C ARG A 313 -10.92 26.51 10.78
N LEU A 314 -10.60 25.23 10.66
CA LEU A 314 -9.22 24.74 10.78
C LEU A 314 -8.29 25.36 9.75
N LYS A 315 -8.74 25.53 8.51
CA LYS A 315 -7.99 26.22 7.46
C LYS A 315 -7.67 27.67 7.81
N GLN A 316 -8.55 28.37 8.54
CA GLN A 316 -8.35 29.77 8.93
C GLN A 316 -7.44 29.93 10.14
N GLN A 317 -7.13 28.86 10.86
CA GLN A 317 -6.19 28.92 11.99
C GLN A 317 -4.78 29.23 11.51
N PRO A 318 -4.05 30.13 12.16
CA PRO A 318 -2.68 30.50 11.78
C PRO A 318 -1.68 29.36 11.96
N LEU A 319 -1.95 28.46 12.92
CA LEU A 319 -1.11 27.31 13.24
C LEU A 319 -1.91 26.01 13.11
N PHE A 320 -1.27 24.97 12.59
CA PHE A 320 -1.85 23.64 12.56
C PHE A 320 -1.93 23.04 13.96
N SER A 321 -3.14 22.70 14.40
CA SER A 321 -3.39 21.97 15.65
C SER A 321 -3.77 20.53 15.34
N LEU A 322 -2.89 19.58 15.69
CA LEU A 322 -3.16 18.16 15.50
C LEU A 322 -4.39 17.71 16.30
N VAL A 323 -4.56 18.23 17.52
CA VAL A 323 -5.68 17.86 18.40
C VAL A 323 -7.02 18.26 17.79
N ASP A 324 -7.15 19.50 17.32
CA ASP A 324 -8.38 19.98 16.70
C ASP A 324 -8.64 19.24 15.39
N PHE A 325 -7.58 18.97 14.60
CA PHE A 325 -7.66 18.22 13.36
C PHE A 325 -8.15 16.78 13.59
N GLU A 326 -7.54 16.06 14.54
CA GLU A 326 -7.94 14.68 14.88
C GLU A 326 -9.38 14.63 15.41
N GLN A 327 -9.81 15.61 16.22
CA GLN A 327 -11.18 15.70 16.71
C GLN A 327 -12.21 15.84 15.57
N VAL A 328 -11.92 16.65 14.55
CA VAL A 328 -12.81 16.79 13.40
C VAL A 328 -12.86 15.50 12.59
N VAL A 329 -11.71 14.87 12.32
CA VAL A 329 -11.63 13.59 11.62
C VAL A 329 -12.38 12.51 12.39
N ASP A 330 -12.24 12.43 13.71
CA ASP A 330 -12.96 11.44 14.54
C ASP A 330 -14.46 11.66 14.57
N ARG A 331 -14.94 12.90 14.55
CA ARG A 331 -16.37 13.18 14.45
C ARG A 331 -16.94 12.74 13.09
N ILE A 332 -16.27 13.08 11.99
CA ILE A 332 -16.70 12.64 10.66
C ILE A 332 -16.71 11.10 10.59
N ARG A 333 -15.64 10.46 11.08
CA ARG A 333 -15.54 9.00 11.14
C ARG A 333 -16.66 8.38 11.94
N SER A 334 -16.96 8.91 13.14
CA SER A 334 -18.03 8.40 14.00
C SER A 334 -19.40 8.52 13.33
N THR A 335 -19.67 9.65 12.65
CA THR A 335 -20.92 9.84 11.90
C THR A 335 -21.07 8.83 10.76
N VAL A 336 -19.98 8.60 10.00
CA VAL A 336 -19.97 7.58 8.94
C VAL A 336 -20.16 6.20 9.54
N ALA A 337 -19.48 5.86 10.63
CA ALA A 337 -19.61 4.58 11.31
C ALA A 337 -21.03 4.36 11.86
N GLU A 338 -21.67 5.39 12.43
CA GLU A 338 -23.07 5.29 12.91
C GLU A 338 -24.05 4.96 11.77
N VAL A 339 -23.87 5.56 10.60
CA VAL A 339 -24.71 5.25 9.43
C VAL A 339 -24.48 3.83 8.94
N LEU A 340 -23.25 3.33 9.03
CA LEU A 340 -22.91 1.95 8.66
C LEU A 340 -23.45 0.92 9.66
N LEU A 341 -23.68 1.29 10.93
CA LEU A 341 -24.16 0.40 12.00
C LEU A 341 -25.69 0.40 12.20
N LEU A 342 -26.43 1.25 11.50
CA LEU A 342 -27.87 1.50 11.77
C LEU A 342 -28.82 0.32 11.49
N ASP A 343 -28.32 -0.87 11.07
CA ASP A 343 -29.15 -2.07 10.83
C ASP A 343 -28.66 -3.30 11.59
N ASP A 344 -28.40 -3.17 12.90
CA ASP A 344 -27.92 -4.28 13.76
C ASP A 344 -28.85 -5.51 13.77
N ASP A 345 -30.17 -5.33 13.56
CA ASP A 345 -31.16 -6.43 13.60
C ASP A 345 -31.21 -7.26 12.29
N ASN A 346 -30.58 -6.81 11.22
CA ASN A 346 -30.65 -7.44 9.89
C ASN A 346 -29.30 -8.05 9.39
N LEU A 347 -28.21 -7.97 10.15
CA LEU A 347 -26.89 -8.45 9.70
C LEU A 347 -26.77 -9.99 9.70
N LEU A 348 -27.42 -10.69 10.62
CA LEU A 348 -27.34 -12.16 10.75
C LEU A 348 -28.07 -12.95 9.63
N PRO A 349 -29.25 -12.51 9.12
CA PRO A 349 -29.89 -13.20 8.01
C PRO A 349 -29.23 -13.04 6.65
N LEU A 350 -28.26 -12.12 6.52
CA LEU A 350 -27.62 -11.75 5.25
C LEU A 350 -26.42 -12.62 4.87
N LEU A 351 -25.99 -13.51 5.77
CA LEU A 351 -24.87 -14.44 5.53
C LEU A 351 -25.34 -15.67 4.74
N HIS A 352 -25.84 -15.49 3.53
CA HIS A 352 -26.02 -16.59 2.58
C HIS A 352 -24.69 -16.87 1.86
N LEU A 353 -23.90 -17.75 2.44
CA LEU A 353 -22.73 -18.29 1.79
C LEU A 353 -23.18 -19.35 0.78
N THR A 354 -22.99 -19.10 -0.48
CA THR A 354 -23.25 -20.06 -1.55
C THR A 354 -21.95 -20.67 -2.04
N ILE A 355 -21.93 -21.99 -2.14
CA ILE A 355 -20.83 -22.71 -2.80
C ILE A 355 -21.18 -22.79 -4.28
N GLU A 356 -20.43 -22.09 -5.12
CA GLU A 356 -20.63 -22.09 -6.57
C GLU A 356 -19.58 -22.94 -7.27
N TYR A 357 -20.03 -23.63 -8.30
CA TYR A 357 -19.16 -24.36 -9.20
C TYR A 357 -18.75 -23.44 -10.35
N HIS A 358 -17.51 -22.96 -10.30
CA HIS A 358 -16.91 -22.19 -11.41
C HIS A 358 -16.30 -23.11 -12.45
N GLY A 359 -17.10 -24.04 -12.98
CA GLY A 359 -16.72 -24.78 -14.17
C GLY A 359 -16.69 -23.83 -15.37
N LYS A 360 -15.56 -23.66 -16.03
CA LYS A 360 -15.54 -23.04 -17.37
C LYS A 360 -16.48 -23.86 -18.23
N GLU A 361 -17.59 -23.26 -18.65
CA GLU A 361 -18.50 -23.89 -19.60
C GLU A 361 -17.75 -24.21 -20.88
N HIS A 362 -17.51 -25.50 -21.10
CA HIS A 362 -16.98 -26.04 -22.34
C HIS A 362 -18.06 -26.00 -23.45
N LYS A 363 -18.74 -24.86 -23.63
CA LYS A 363 -19.74 -24.72 -24.69
C LYS A 363 -19.16 -24.32 -26.05
N ASP A 364 -17.90 -23.90 -26.11
CA ASP A 364 -17.32 -23.42 -27.39
C ASP A 364 -16.42 -24.42 -28.13
N ALA A 365 -16.35 -25.69 -27.70
CA ALA A 365 -15.50 -26.67 -28.33
C ALA A 365 -16.14 -27.40 -29.55
N THR A 366 -17.41 -27.10 -29.87
CA THR A 366 -18.12 -27.82 -30.95
C THR A 366 -18.29 -27.03 -32.26
N GLN A 367 -17.84 -25.77 -32.34
CA GLN A 367 -17.98 -24.94 -33.54
C GLN A 367 -16.70 -24.39 -34.18
N ALA A 368 -15.53 -24.80 -33.73
CA ALA A 368 -14.28 -24.45 -34.41
C ALA A 368 -13.60 -25.68 -35.00
N ARG A 369 -14.20 -26.26 -36.04
CA ARG A 369 -13.49 -27.06 -37.02
C ARG A 369 -13.15 -26.16 -38.20
N GLU A 370 -11.85 -26.22 -38.55
CA GLU A 370 -11.17 -25.73 -39.76
C GLU A 370 -10.30 -24.48 -39.58
N GLY A 371 -8.99 -24.79 -39.49
CA GLY A 371 -7.87 -23.87 -39.69
C GLY A 371 -6.53 -24.42 -39.15
N PRO A 372 -5.41 -24.30 -39.88
CA PRO A 372 -4.26 -25.21 -39.75
C PRO A 372 -3.29 -24.84 -38.62
N SER A 373 -2.84 -25.90 -37.95
CA SER A 373 -1.57 -26.12 -37.22
C SER A 373 -0.68 -24.92 -36.92
N ARG A 374 -0.60 -24.57 -35.62
CA ARG A 374 0.60 -24.07 -34.96
C ARG A 374 0.79 -24.83 -33.65
N GLU A 375 1.99 -25.36 -33.50
CA GLU A 375 2.47 -26.10 -32.33
C GLU A 375 2.24 -25.31 -31.03
N THR A 376 1.46 -25.88 -30.12
CA THR A 376 1.22 -25.34 -28.81
C THR A 376 1.82 -26.27 -27.76
N SER A 377 2.52 -25.64 -26.82
CA SER A 377 3.08 -26.13 -25.57
C SER A 377 2.23 -27.20 -24.84
N PRO A 378 2.83 -28.03 -23.98
CA PRO A 378 2.16 -29.18 -23.35
C PRO A 378 0.93 -28.74 -22.56
N ARG A 379 -0.22 -29.30 -22.93
CA ARG A 379 -1.51 -29.11 -22.25
C ARG A 379 -1.40 -29.54 -20.80
N GLU A 380 -1.65 -28.60 -19.90
CA GLU A 380 -1.97 -28.90 -18.52
C GLU A 380 -3.14 -29.90 -18.48
N ALA A 381 -3.00 -30.95 -17.65
CA ALA A 381 -4.03 -31.93 -17.43
C ALA A 381 -5.33 -31.24 -16.97
N PRO A 382 -6.52 -31.73 -17.37
CA PRO A 382 -7.78 -31.10 -17.00
C PRO A 382 -7.87 -31.02 -15.48
N ALA A 383 -7.99 -29.80 -14.96
CA ALA A 383 -8.18 -29.54 -13.56
C ALA A 383 -9.38 -30.37 -13.06
N SER A 384 -9.19 -31.12 -11.98
CA SER A 384 -10.27 -31.93 -11.40
C SER A 384 -11.48 -31.04 -11.09
N GLY A 385 -12.71 -31.56 -11.23
CA GLY A 385 -13.93 -30.78 -10.94
C GLY A 385 -13.93 -30.14 -9.55
N TRP A 386 -13.15 -30.67 -8.61
CA TRP A 386 -12.94 -30.11 -7.26
C TRP A 386 -12.18 -28.77 -7.28
N ALA A 387 -11.26 -28.57 -8.22
CA ALA A 387 -10.51 -27.31 -8.34
C ALA A 387 -11.40 -26.15 -8.82
N ALA A 388 -12.54 -26.48 -9.44
CA ALA A 388 -13.52 -25.49 -9.90
C ALA A 388 -14.50 -25.04 -8.80
N LEU A 389 -14.53 -25.70 -7.64
CA LEU A 389 -15.36 -25.26 -6.52
C LEU A 389 -14.79 -24.00 -5.87
N GLY A 390 -15.65 -23.03 -5.61
CA GLY A 390 -15.31 -21.79 -4.94
C GLY A 390 -16.44 -21.32 -4.04
N LEU A 391 -16.12 -20.46 -3.10
CA LEU A 391 -17.09 -19.74 -2.28
C LEU A 391 -17.48 -18.46 -3.00
N SER A 392 -18.78 -18.26 -3.16
CA SER A 392 -19.37 -17.01 -3.62
C SER A 392 -20.23 -16.44 -2.50
N TYR A 393 -20.09 -15.15 -2.28
CA TYR A 393 -20.86 -14.44 -1.29
C TYR A 393 -21.42 -13.16 -1.90
N LYS A 394 -22.75 -13.07 -1.96
CA LYS A 394 -23.42 -11.86 -2.41
C LYS A 394 -23.44 -10.86 -1.29
N VAL A 395 -22.40 -10.02 -1.25
CA VAL A 395 -22.24 -9.01 -0.22
C VAL A 395 -23.34 -7.97 -0.35
N GLN A 396 -24.06 -7.71 0.74
CA GLN A 396 -25.06 -6.65 0.81
C GLN A 396 -24.42 -5.42 1.46
N TRP A 397 -24.92 -4.25 1.08
CA TRP A 397 -24.52 -3.03 1.75
C TRP A 397 -24.98 -3.07 3.23
N PRO A 398 -24.18 -2.68 4.22
CA PRO A 398 -22.88 -1.99 4.16
C PRO A 398 -21.63 -2.91 4.21
N LEU A 399 -21.78 -4.21 4.13
CA LEU A 399 -20.70 -5.18 4.36
C LEU A 399 -19.61 -5.19 3.28
N HIS A 400 -19.76 -4.45 2.18
CA HIS A 400 -18.75 -4.35 1.11
C HIS A 400 -17.39 -3.83 1.59
N ILE A 401 -17.37 -3.03 2.65
CA ILE A 401 -16.15 -2.50 3.25
C ILE A 401 -15.35 -3.63 3.92
N LEU A 402 -16.06 -4.60 4.49
CA LEU A 402 -15.46 -5.73 5.18
C LEU A 402 -15.11 -6.88 4.22
N PHE A 403 -16.05 -7.23 3.34
CA PHE A 403 -15.94 -8.33 2.38
C PHE A 403 -15.64 -7.81 0.97
N THR A 404 -14.46 -7.25 0.79
CA THR A 404 -13.95 -6.84 -0.52
C THR A 404 -13.69 -8.07 -1.41
N PRO A 405 -13.63 -7.95 -2.74
CA PRO A 405 -13.26 -9.06 -3.62
C PRO A 405 -11.92 -9.70 -3.26
N ALA A 406 -10.94 -8.91 -2.84
CA ALA A 406 -9.65 -9.41 -2.38
C ALA A 406 -9.74 -10.25 -1.09
N VAL A 407 -10.64 -9.88 -0.17
CA VAL A 407 -10.93 -10.66 1.05
C VAL A 407 -11.61 -11.97 0.68
N LEU A 408 -12.58 -11.95 -0.22
CA LEU A 408 -13.25 -13.17 -0.70
C LEU A 408 -12.29 -14.12 -1.41
N GLU A 409 -11.33 -13.60 -2.16
CA GLU A 409 -10.26 -14.42 -2.76
C GLU A 409 -9.39 -15.10 -1.70
N LYS A 410 -8.99 -14.39 -0.64
CA LYS A 410 -8.27 -15.00 0.50
C LYS A 410 -9.07 -16.13 1.15
N TYR A 411 -10.38 -15.94 1.35
CA TYR A 411 -11.27 -17.01 1.82
C TYR A 411 -11.31 -18.19 0.86
N ASN A 412 -11.36 -17.94 -0.45
CA ASN A 412 -11.36 -18.99 -1.46
C ASN A 412 -10.06 -19.81 -1.47
N VAL A 413 -8.92 -19.16 -1.29
CA VAL A 413 -7.62 -19.86 -1.18
C VAL A 413 -7.61 -20.81 0.01
N VAL A 414 -8.06 -20.35 1.19
CA VAL A 414 -8.16 -21.19 2.39
C VAL A 414 -9.19 -22.32 2.19
N PHE A 415 -10.36 -22.00 1.63
CA PHE A 415 -11.42 -22.97 1.37
C PHE A 415 -10.94 -24.11 0.46
N LYS A 416 -10.31 -23.78 -0.68
CA LYS A 416 -9.78 -24.79 -1.62
C LYS A 416 -8.75 -25.69 -0.96
N TYR A 417 -7.88 -25.12 -0.11
CA TYR A 417 -6.90 -25.90 0.63
C TYR A 417 -7.55 -26.85 1.65
N LEU A 418 -8.46 -26.35 2.48
CA LEU A 418 -9.20 -27.17 3.45
C LEU A 418 -10.02 -28.27 2.77
N LEU A 419 -10.64 -27.94 1.63
CA LEU A 419 -11.40 -28.88 0.83
C LEU A 419 -10.50 -30.00 0.29
N SER A 420 -9.29 -29.69 -0.17
CA SER A 420 -8.32 -30.69 -0.65
C SER A 420 -7.92 -31.67 0.46
N VAL A 421 -7.64 -31.16 1.68
CA VAL A 421 -7.32 -31.98 2.84
C VAL A 421 -8.50 -32.88 3.23
N ARG A 422 -9.71 -32.34 3.28
CA ARG A 422 -10.93 -33.10 3.63
C ARG A 422 -11.26 -34.17 2.58
N ARG A 423 -11.09 -33.85 1.31
CA ARG A 423 -11.26 -34.80 0.22
C ARG A 423 -10.34 -36.01 0.38
N VAL A 424 -9.04 -35.76 0.56
CA VAL A 424 -8.05 -36.84 0.73
C VAL A 424 -8.35 -37.67 1.98
N GLN A 425 -8.77 -37.04 3.07
CA GLN A 425 -9.19 -37.74 4.29
C GLN A 425 -10.36 -38.69 4.02
N ALA A 426 -11.40 -38.23 3.31
CA ALA A 426 -12.55 -39.04 2.95
C ALA A 426 -12.17 -40.20 2.02
N GLU A 427 -11.29 -39.95 1.03
CA GLU A 427 -10.78 -41.00 0.13
C GLU A 427 -9.99 -42.09 0.89
N LEU A 428 -9.14 -41.71 1.85
CA LEU A 428 -8.42 -42.66 2.70
C LEU A 428 -9.34 -43.46 3.60
N GLN A 429 -10.42 -42.85 4.12
CA GLN A 429 -11.45 -43.54 4.89
C GLN A 429 -12.22 -44.53 4.02
N HIS A 430 -12.56 -44.12 2.78
CA HIS A 430 -13.20 -45.04 1.82
C HIS A 430 -12.31 -46.22 1.47
N CYS A 431 -11.01 -45.99 1.23
CA CYS A 431 -10.06 -47.06 1.03
C CYS A 431 -10.01 -48.04 2.21
N TRP A 432 -10.07 -47.52 3.44
CA TRP A 432 -10.14 -48.40 4.64
C TRP A 432 -11.42 -49.24 4.65
N ALA A 433 -12.58 -48.67 4.32
CA ALA A 433 -13.83 -49.42 4.25
C ALA A 433 -13.77 -50.53 3.21
N LEU A 434 -13.22 -50.29 2.02
CA LEU A 434 -13.02 -51.27 0.97
C LEU A 434 -12.07 -52.39 1.42
N GLN A 435 -11.00 -52.06 2.14
CA GLN A 435 -10.06 -53.05 2.69
C GLN A 435 -10.72 -53.90 3.76
N MET A 436 -11.56 -53.33 4.64
CA MET A 436 -12.25 -54.07 5.72
C MET A 436 -13.30 -55.04 5.18
N GLN A 437 -14.01 -54.72 4.11
CA GLN A 437 -14.94 -55.65 3.46
C GLN A 437 -14.26 -56.94 2.99
N ARG A 438 -12.94 -56.89 2.75
CA ARG A 438 -12.14 -58.02 2.24
C ARG A 438 -11.26 -58.68 3.28
N LYS A 439 -11.41 -58.34 4.56
CA LYS A 439 -10.60 -58.84 5.67
C LYS A 439 -10.54 -60.40 5.76
N HIS A 440 -11.58 -61.08 5.24
CA HIS A 440 -11.71 -62.54 5.30
C HIS A 440 -11.02 -63.27 4.14
N LEU A 441 -10.53 -62.53 3.11
CA LEU A 441 -9.76 -63.11 2.01
C LEU A 441 -8.30 -63.31 2.47
N LYS A 442 -7.62 -64.38 1.97
CA LYS A 442 -6.22 -64.60 2.31
C LYS A 442 -5.37 -63.38 1.96
N SER A 443 -4.74 -62.80 2.99
CA SER A 443 -3.89 -61.61 2.87
C SER A 443 -2.54 -62.00 2.28
N ASN A 444 -2.13 -61.33 1.20
CA ASN A 444 -0.81 -61.43 0.59
C ASN A 444 0.14 -60.39 1.22
N GLN A 445 1.44 -60.58 1.05
CA GLN A 445 2.46 -59.63 1.56
C GLN A 445 2.28 -58.21 1.00
N THR A 446 1.83 -58.06 -0.23
CA THR A 446 1.49 -56.77 -0.86
C THR A 446 0.35 -56.05 -0.16
N ASP A 447 -0.61 -56.80 0.40
CA ASP A 447 -1.72 -56.18 1.15
C ASP A 447 -1.24 -55.62 2.49
N ALA A 448 -0.28 -56.24 3.16
CA ALA A 448 0.32 -55.70 4.38
C ALA A 448 1.03 -54.35 4.13
N VAL A 449 1.70 -54.18 2.96
CA VAL A 449 2.33 -52.91 2.57
C VAL A 449 1.28 -51.83 2.29
N LYS A 450 0.19 -52.16 1.60
CA LYS A 450 -0.94 -51.22 1.37
C LYS A 450 -1.52 -50.74 2.71
N TRP A 451 -1.80 -51.65 3.65
CA TRP A 451 -2.35 -51.32 4.97
C TRP A 451 -1.41 -50.39 5.75
N ARG A 452 -0.13 -50.68 5.76
CA ARG A 452 0.87 -49.87 6.46
C ARG A 452 0.95 -48.47 5.86
N LEU A 453 1.04 -48.36 4.54
CA LEU A 453 1.09 -47.07 3.85
C LEU A 453 -0.17 -46.26 4.12
N ARG A 454 -1.37 -46.86 3.96
CA ARG A 454 -2.64 -46.20 4.24
C ARG A 454 -2.69 -45.63 5.66
N ASN A 455 -2.25 -46.42 6.66
CA ASN A 455 -2.26 -45.96 8.05
C ASN A 455 -1.31 -44.79 8.29
N HIS A 456 -0.14 -44.78 7.66
CA HIS A 456 0.78 -43.65 7.75
C HIS A 456 0.21 -42.39 7.06
N MET A 457 -0.39 -42.55 5.87
CA MET A 457 -1.05 -41.46 5.16
C MET A 457 -2.20 -40.89 5.99
N ALA A 458 -3.07 -41.75 6.51
CA ALA A 458 -4.19 -41.31 7.33
C ALA A 458 -3.73 -40.60 8.61
N PHE A 459 -2.72 -41.14 9.30
CA PHE A 459 -2.17 -40.49 10.48
C PHE A 459 -1.70 -39.08 10.21
N LEU A 460 -0.96 -38.86 9.11
CA LEU A 460 -0.47 -37.52 8.75
C LEU A 460 -1.62 -36.59 8.37
N VAL A 461 -2.54 -37.03 7.52
CA VAL A 461 -3.68 -36.21 7.03
C VAL A 461 -4.65 -35.92 8.17
N ASP A 462 -4.97 -36.88 9.05
CA ASP A 462 -5.85 -36.67 10.20
C ASP A 462 -5.27 -35.66 11.19
N ASN A 463 -3.96 -35.74 11.49
CA ASN A 463 -3.29 -34.77 12.35
C ASN A 463 -3.22 -33.39 11.71
N LEU A 464 -2.97 -33.29 10.40
CA LEU A 464 -3.02 -32.03 9.67
C LEU A 464 -4.42 -31.43 9.71
N GLN A 465 -5.46 -32.23 9.44
CA GLN A 465 -6.85 -31.78 9.50
C GLN A 465 -7.24 -31.30 10.89
N TYR A 466 -6.84 -32.03 11.94
CA TYR A 466 -7.13 -31.64 13.31
C TYR A 466 -6.42 -30.33 13.68
N TYR A 467 -5.15 -30.18 13.30
CA TYR A 467 -4.40 -28.94 13.51
C TYR A 467 -5.09 -27.74 12.82
N LEU A 468 -5.43 -27.88 11.53
CA LEU A 468 -6.06 -26.81 10.77
C LEU A 468 -7.44 -26.43 11.34
N GLN A 469 -8.23 -27.40 11.78
CA GLN A 469 -9.57 -27.15 12.30
C GLN A 469 -9.54 -26.56 13.71
N VAL A 470 -8.83 -27.19 14.65
CA VAL A 470 -8.91 -26.85 16.08
C VAL A 470 -7.89 -25.77 16.45
N ASP A 471 -6.61 -25.99 16.10
CA ASP A 471 -5.56 -25.09 16.56
C ASP A 471 -5.52 -23.79 15.75
N VAL A 472 -5.90 -23.83 14.48
CA VAL A 472 -5.88 -22.65 13.62
C VAL A 472 -7.27 -22.03 13.51
N LEU A 473 -8.23 -22.72 12.92
CA LEU A 473 -9.51 -22.13 12.51
C LEU A 473 -10.38 -21.79 13.72
N GLU A 474 -10.64 -22.72 14.62
CA GLU A 474 -11.46 -22.51 15.83
C GLU A 474 -10.81 -21.48 16.78
N SER A 475 -9.49 -21.56 16.96
CA SER A 475 -8.75 -20.64 17.81
C SER A 475 -8.81 -19.19 17.28
N GLN A 476 -8.49 -18.99 16.00
CA GLN A 476 -8.50 -17.65 15.38
C GLN A 476 -9.94 -17.09 15.30
N PHE A 477 -10.91 -17.94 14.97
CA PHE A 477 -12.32 -17.51 14.92
C PHE A 477 -12.86 -17.13 16.30
N SER A 478 -12.51 -17.86 17.36
CA SER A 478 -12.87 -17.51 18.73
C SER A 478 -12.28 -16.17 19.16
N GLN A 479 -11.03 -15.86 18.76
CA GLN A 479 -10.40 -14.57 19.01
C GLN A 479 -11.13 -13.45 18.27
N LEU A 480 -11.47 -13.67 17.00
CA LEU A 480 -12.24 -12.71 16.20
C LEU A 480 -13.60 -12.43 16.83
N LEU A 481 -14.36 -13.46 17.22
CA LEU A 481 -15.65 -13.30 17.89
C LEU A 481 -15.53 -12.53 19.21
N HIS A 482 -14.48 -12.80 20.00
CA HIS A 482 -14.23 -12.06 21.22
C HIS A 482 -14.01 -10.57 20.95
N GLN A 483 -13.21 -10.23 19.92
CA GLN A 483 -12.96 -8.85 19.52
C GLN A 483 -14.22 -8.16 19.00
N ILE A 484 -15.01 -8.81 18.17
CA ILE A 484 -16.28 -8.27 17.66
C ILE A 484 -17.25 -7.99 18.82
N ASN A 485 -17.36 -8.90 19.78
CA ASN A 485 -18.28 -8.73 20.92
C ASN A 485 -17.79 -7.66 21.93
N SER A 486 -16.48 -7.41 22.00
CA SER A 486 -15.89 -6.43 22.92
C SER A 486 -15.87 -5.01 22.39
N THR A 487 -15.99 -4.81 21.07
CA THR A 487 -15.80 -3.52 20.42
C THR A 487 -17.00 -3.18 19.56
N ARG A 488 -17.50 -1.94 19.67
CA ARG A 488 -18.58 -1.41 18.81
C ARG A 488 -18.06 -0.54 17.66
N ASP A 489 -16.76 -0.37 17.58
CA ASP A 489 -16.11 0.43 16.54
C ASP A 489 -15.90 -0.41 15.29
N PHE A 490 -16.50 0.00 14.17
CA PHE A 490 -16.42 -0.70 12.89
C PHE A 490 -14.98 -0.83 12.36
N GLU A 491 -14.16 0.20 12.53
CA GLU A 491 -12.76 0.18 12.10
C GLU A 491 -11.96 -0.89 12.87
N SER A 492 -12.18 -0.97 14.17
CA SER A 492 -11.56 -2.02 15.00
C SER A 492 -12.00 -3.42 14.59
N ILE A 493 -13.28 -3.58 14.19
CA ILE A 493 -13.78 -4.86 13.66
C ILE A 493 -13.14 -5.19 12.32
N ARG A 494 -12.99 -4.21 11.42
CA ARG A 494 -12.31 -4.39 10.13
C ARG A 494 -10.86 -4.83 10.31
N LEU A 495 -10.12 -4.16 11.20
CA LEU A 495 -8.73 -4.53 11.51
C LEU A 495 -8.64 -5.92 12.15
N ALA A 496 -9.56 -6.26 13.06
CA ALA A 496 -9.62 -7.59 13.67
C ALA A 496 -9.85 -8.68 12.61
N HIS A 497 -10.72 -8.42 11.63
CA HIS A 497 -10.99 -9.32 10.52
C HIS A 497 -9.78 -9.48 9.59
N ASP A 498 -9.08 -8.39 9.26
CA ASP A 498 -7.84 -8.46 8.47
C ASP A 498 -6.74 -9.23 9.19
N HIS A 499 -6.59 -9.03 10.50
CA HIS A 499 -5.68 -9.83 11.34
C HIS A 499 -6.06 -11.30 11.37
N PHE A 500 -7.35 -11.61 11.51
CA PHE A 500 -7.86 -12.98 11.46
C PHE A 500 -7.46 -13.67 10.15
N LEU A 501 -7.72 -13.06 9.01
CA LEU A 501 -7.37 -13.63 7.70
C LEU A 501 -5.86 -13.78 7.50
N SER A 502 -5.09 -12.80 7.92
CA SER A 502 -3.63 -12.84 7.82
C SER A 502 -3.04 -13.96 8.68
N ASN A 503 -3.53 -14.11 9.91
CA ASN A 503 -3.13 -15.20 10.81
C ASN A 503 -3.57 -16.56 10.25
N LEU A 504 -4.78 -16.64 9.73
CA LEU A 504 -5.31 -17.87 9.13
C LEU A 504 -4.45 -18.36 7.96
N LEU A 505 -4.07 -17.47 7.05
CA LEU A 505 -3.18 -17.77 5.92
C LEU A 505 -1.76 -18.16 6.38
N ALA A 506 -1.22 -17.47 7.38
CA ALA A 506 0.11 -17.75 7.92
C ALA A 506 0.15 -19.11 8.65
N GLN A 507 -0.79 -19.35 9.57
CA GLN A 507 -0.84 -20.55 10.38
C GLN A 507 -1.27 -21.80 9.59
N SER A 508 -2.02 -21.61 8.47
CA SER A 508 -2.31 -22.70 7.53
C SER A 508 -1.14 -23.04 6.61
N PHE A 509 0.01 -22.39 6.77
CA PHE A 509 1.24 -22.56 5.97
C PHE A 509 1.10 -22.14 4.50
N ILE A 510 0.00 -21.53 4.09
CA ILE A 510 -0.25 -21.12 2.70
C ILE A 510 0.81 -20.11 2.24
N LEU A 511 1.24 -19.21 3.14
CA LEU A 511 2.27 -18.22 2.86
C LEU A 511 3.70 -18.82 2.85
N LEU A 512 3.90 -19.98 3.45
CA LEU A 512 5.19 -20.67 3.52
C LEU A 512 5.34 -21.64 2.33
N LYS A 513 5.71 -21.13 1.16
CA LYS A 513 5.82 -21.90 -0.09
C LYS A 513 6.47 -23.28 0.04
N PRO A 514 7.62 -23.47 0.74
CA PRO A 514 8.25 -24.80 0.84
C PRO A 514 7.40 -25.81 1.62
N VAL A 515 6.76 -25.37 2.72
CA VAL A 515 5.88 -26.23 3.54
C VAL A 515 4.60 -26.55 2.77
N PHE A 516 3.98 -25.53 2.16
CA PHE A 516 2.76 -25.66 1.40
C PHE A 516 2.92 -26.60 0.19
N HIS A 517 4.01 -26.45 -0.55
CA HIS A 517 4.33 -27.34 -1.67
C HIS A 517 4.53 -28.78 -1.22
N CYS A 518 5.28 -28.99 -0.13
CA CYS A 518 5.49 -30.33 0.43
C CYS A 518 4.18 -30.99 0.90
N LEU A 519 3.28 -30.21 1.53
CA LEU A 519 1.97 -30.70 1.96
C LEU A 519 1.08 -31.08 0.76
N ASN A 520 1.05 -30.25 -0.29
CA ASN A 520 0.29 -30.55 -1.50
C ASN A 520 0.81 -31.82 -2.18
N GLU A 521 2.12 -31.99 -2.31
CA GLU A 521 2.71 -33.23 -2.85
C GLU A 521 2.32 -34.47 -2.04
N ILE A 522 2.26 -34.35 -0.70
CA ILE A 522 1.80 -35.43 0.16
C ILE A 522 0.32 -35.75 -0.11
N LEU A 523 -0.53 -34.74 -0.26
CA LEU A 523 -1.96 -34.91 -0.57
C LEU A 523 -2.15 -35.58 -1.95
N ASP A 524 -1.37 -35.19 -2.96
CA ASP A 524 -1.41 -35.77 -4.31
C ASP A 524 -0.95 -37.23 -4.30
N LEU A 525 0.07 -37.57 -3.52
CA LEU A 525 0.50 -38.95 -3.33
C LEU A 525 -0.59 -39.80 -2.64
N CYS A 526 -1.28 -39.24 -1.64
CA CYS A 526 -2.41 -39.91 -0.98
C CYS A 526 -3.57 -40.14 -1.96
N HIS A 527 -3.91 -39.12 -2.77
CA HIS A 527 -4.95 -39.25 -3.81
C HIS A 527 -4.59 -40.32 -4.85
N SER A 528 -3.34 -40.31 -5.32
CA SER A 528 -2.83 -41.31 -6.28
C SER A 528 -2.89 -42.72 -5.69
N PHE A 529 -2.57 -42.86 -4.40
CA PHE A 529 -2.70 -44.14 -3.68
C PHE A 529 -4.16 -44.60 -3.59
N CYS A 530 -5.09 -43.69 -3.23
CA CYS A 530 -6.51 -44.01 -3.15
C CYS A 530 -7.08 -44.44 -4.52
N SER A 531 -6.67 -43.76 -5.58
CA SER A 531 -7.05 -44.09 -6.97
C SER A 531 -6.53 -45.50 -7.36
N LEU A 532 -5.26 -45.82 -7.03
CA LEU A 532 -4.68 -47.14 -7.28
C LEU A 532 -5.45 -48.24 -6.56
N VAL A 533 -5.79 -48.04 -5.30
CA VAL A 533 -6.52 -49.02 -4.48
C VAL A 533 -7.96 -49.18 -4.95
N SER A 534 -8.63 -48.12 -5.37
CA SER A 534 -10.02 -48.17 -5.85
C SER A 534 -10.14 -48.84 -7.22
N GLN A 535 -9.15 -48.66 -8.10
CA GLN A 535 -9.13 -49.31 -9.40
C GLN A 535 -8.77 -50.80 -9.32
N ASN A 536 -7.91 -51.17 -8.40
CA ASN A 536 -7.39 -52.51 -8.25
C ASN A 536 -7.90 -53.16 -6.96
N LEU A 537 -9.14 -53.61 -6.99
CA LEU A 537 -9.78 -54.25 -5.85
C LEU A 537 -9.29 -55.70 -5.61
N GLY A 538 -8.49 -56.29 -6.52
CA GLY A 538 -7.85 -57.63 -6.45
C GLY A 538 -6.37 -57.60 -6.05
N PRO A 539 -5.67 -58.72 -6.20
CA PRO A 539 -4.22 -58.75 -6.13
C PRO A 539 -3.64 -57.85 -7.21
N LEU A 540 -2.63 -57.07 -6.84
CA LEU A 540 -2.00 -56.12 -7.76
C LEU A 540 -1.20 -56.86 -8.85
N ASP A 541 -1.37 -56.47 -10.11
CA ASP A 541 -0.49 -56.85 -11.19
C ASP A 541 0.92 -56.33 -10.96
N GLU A 542 1.92 -56.82 -11.71
CA GLU A 542 3.30 -56.33 -11.64
C GLU A 542 3.41 -54.80 -11.79
N ARG A 543 2.61 -54.19 -12.67
CA ARG A 543 2.54 -52.76 -12.85
C ARG A 543 2.00 -52.04 -11.63
N GLY A 544 0.94 -52.54 -11.02
CA GLY A 544 0.36 -52.02 -9.81
C GLY A 544 1.30 -52.14 -8.61
N ALA A 545 2.05 -53.27 -8.50
CA ALA A 545 3.06 -53.46 -7.46
C ALA A 545 4.24 -52.49 -7.62
N ALA A 546 4.70 -52.24 -8.86
CA ALA A 546 5.73 -51.24 -9.15
C ALA A 546 5.25 -49.82 -8.81
N GLN A 547 4.02 -49.48 -9.17
CA GLN A 547 3.41 -48.20 -8.84
C GLN A 547 3.25 -47.99 -7.34
N LEU A 548 2.83 -48.99 -6.60
CA LEU A 548 2.77 -48.96 -5.13
C LEU A 548 4.16 -48.71 -4.53
N SER A 549 5.20 -49.36 -5.05
CA SER A 549 6.60 -49.18 -4.59
C SER A 549 7.05 -47.71 -4.80
N ILE A 550 6.70 -47.10 -5.91
CA ILE A 550 6.99 -45.69 -6.19
C ILE A 550 6.26 -44.76 -5.20
N LEU A 551 4.98 -45.04 -4.91
CA LEU A 551 4.19 -44.27 -3.95
C LEU A 551 4.73 -44.39 -2.53
N VAL A 552 5.14 -45.59 -2.09
CA VAL A 552 5.78 -45.81 -0.78
C VAL A 552 7.05 -44.99 -0.65
N LYS A 553 7.93 -45.02 -1.64
CA LYS A 553 9.19 -44.27 -1.64
C LYS A 553 8.94 -42.76 -1.70
N GLY A 554 8.01 -42.33 -2.54
CA GLY A 554 7.61 -40.91 -2.68
C GLY A 554 7.07 -40.33 -1.37
N PHE A 555 6.10 -41.03 -0.76
CA PHE A 555 5.52 -40.62 0.52
C PHE A 555 6.54 -40.59 1.65
N SER A 556 7.41 -41.60 1.74
CA SER A 556 8.49 -41.67 2.73
C SER A 556 9.45 -40.47 2.59
N ARG A 557 9.81 -40.13 1.36
CA ARG A 557 10.68 -38.98 1.07
C ARG A 557 10.03 -37.67 1.46
N GLN A 558 8.78 -37.45 1.06
CA GLN A 558 8.09 -36.18 1.30
C GLN A 558 7.73 -35.98 2.79
N SER A 559 7.29 -37.05 3.49
CA SER A 559 7.03 -36.96 4.93
C SER A 559 8.30 -36.72 5.76
N SER A 560 9.44 -37.29 5.36
CA SER A 560 10.75 -37.01 5.98
C SER A 560 11.22 -35.58 5.68
N LEU A 561 10.98 -35.08 4.47
CA LEU A 561 11.27 -33.69 4.09
C LEU A 561 10.44 -32.71 4.92
N LEU A 562 9.12 -32.94 5.02
CA LEU A 562 8.23 -32.14 5.86
C LEU A 562 8.74 -32.07 7.30
N PHE A 563 9.08 -33.22 7.89
CA PHE A 563 9.60 -33.28 9.25
C PHE A 563 10.90 -32.46 9.39
N LYS A 564 11.83 -32.57 8.44
CA LYS A 564 13.08 -31.78 8.45
C LYS A 564 12.81 -30.28 8.37
N ILE A 565 11.92 -29.85 7.48
CA ILE A 565 11.54 -28.44 7.36
C ILE A 565 10.94 -27.94 8.68
N LEU A 566 9.96 -28.66 9.24
CA LEU A 566 9.32 -28.28 10.49
C LEU A 566 10.31 -28.25 11.67
N SER A 567 11.26 -29.17 11.70
CA SER A 567 12.30 -29.23 12.75
C SER A 567 13.33 -28.11 12.62
N SER A 568 13.71 -27.72 11.39
CA SER A 568 14.65 -26.62 11.15
C SER A 568 14.05 -25.27 11.56
N VAL A 569 12.78 -25.05 11.25
CA VAL A 569 12.08 -23.81 11.62
C VAL A 569 11.90 -23.69 13.14
N ARG A 570 11.67 -24.80 13.85
CA ARG A 570 11.62 -24.82 15.33
C ARG A 570 12.91 -24.32 15.96
N ASN A 571 14.06 -24.71 15.41
CA ASN A 571 15.37 -24.33 15.98
C ASN A 571 15.67 -22.82 15.87
N HIS A 572 14.98 -22.10 14.98
CA HIS A 572 15.17 -20.66 14.78
C HIS A 572 14.15 -19.78 15.52
N GLN A 573 13.30 -20.33 16.39
CA GLN A 573 12.27 -19.62 17.20
C GLN A 573 11.32 -18.70 16.39
N ILE A 574 11.19 -18.92 15.08
CA ILE A 574 10.50 -17.98 14.18
C ILE A 574 8.97 -18.13 14.19
N ASN A 575 8.45 -19.34 14.53
CA ASN A 575 6.98 -19.55 14.56
C ASN A 575 6.57 -20.62 15.58
N SER A 576 5.79 -20.22 16.60
CA SER A 576 5.18 -21.12 17.58
C SER A 576 4.22 -22.15 16.94
N ASP A 577 3.58 -21.75 15.84
CA ASP A 577 2.53 -22.53 15.18
C ASP A 577 3.06 -23.77 14.45
N LEU A 578 4.24 -23.66 13.85
CA LEU A 578 4.96 -24.80 13.26
C LEU A 578 5.36 -25.84 14.32
N ALA A 579 5.64 -25.38 15.53
CA ALA A 579 5.97 -26.28 16.64
C ALA A 579 4.76 -27.12 17.08
N GLN A 580 3.54 -26.59 16.99
CA GLN A 580 2.32 -27.33 17.34
C GLN A 580 2.05 -28.48 16.37
N LEU A 581 2.15 -28.24 15.06
CA LEU A 581 2.01 -29.32 14.08
C LEU A 581 3.11 -30.37 14.26
N LEU A 582 4.35 -29.98 14.49
CA LEU A 582 5.45 -30.90 14.75
C LEU A 582 5.21 -31.75 15.97
N LEU A 583 4.71 -31.17 17.08
CA LEU A 583 4.35 -31.90 18.29
C LEU A 583 3.27 -32.95 18.04
N ARG A 584 2.29 -32.67 17.18
CA ARG A 584 1.25 -33.64 16.80
C ARG A 584 1.78 -34.77 15.95
N LEU A 585 2.64 -34.47 14.98
CA LEU A 585 3.22 -35.48 14.08
C LEU A 585 4.26 -36.36 14.75
N ASP A 586 4.98 -35.85 15.73
CA ASP A 586 6.07 -36.55 16.40
C ASP A 586 5.86 -36.71 17.91
N TYR A 587 4.59 -36.78 18.38
CA TYR A 587 4.27 -36.96 19.80
C TYR A 587 4.88 -38.23 20.40
N ASN A 588 4.98 -39.28 19.60
CA ASN A 588 5.59 -40.56 19.96
C ASN A 588 7.10 -40.65 19.66
N LYS A 589 7.71 -39.55 19.22
CA LYS A 589 9.12 -39.40 18.83
C LYS A 589 9.58 -40.36 17.72
N TYR A 590 8.64 -40.85 16.91
CA TYR A 590 8.93 -41.78 15.83
C TYR A 590 9.88 -41.18 14.79
N TYR A 591 9.59 -39.97 14.29
CA TYR A 591 10.45 -39.28 13.32
C TYR A 591 11.79 -38.86 13.94
N THR A 592 11.78 -38.40 15.18
CA THR A 592 13.00 -38.02 15.91
C THR A 592 13.92 -39.22 16.09
N GLN A 593 13.40 -40.37 16.48
CA GLN A 593 14.20 -41.62 16.70
C GLN A 593 14.69 -42.21 15.38
N ALA A 594 13.92 -42.10 14.31
CA ALA A 594 14.30 -42.54 12.96
C ALA A 594 15.30 -41.59 12.28
N GLY A 595 15.84 -40.58 12.98
CA GLY A 595 16.78 -39.62 12.42
C GLY A 595 16.19 -38.76 11.28
N GLY A 596 14.87 -38.57 11.29
CA GLY A 596 14.15 -37.86 10.22
C GLY A 596 14.04 -38.68 8.92
N THR A 597 14.46 -39.93 8.92
CA THR A 597 14.20 -40.88 7.84
C THR A 597 13.16 -41.89 8.32
N LEU A 598 12.11 -42.10 7.54
CA LEU A 598 11.26 -43.26 7.73
C LEU A 598 12.17 -44.50 7.63
N GLY A 599 12.28 -45.26 8.71
CA GLY A 599 13.06 -46.49 8.76
C GLY A 599 12.73 -47.33 7.54
N SER A 600 13.76 -47.86 6.89
CA SER A 600 13.69 -48.73 5.74
C SER A 600 12.50 -49.70 5.93
N PHE A 601 11.51 -49.58 5.04
CA PHE A 601 10.49 -50.63 4.92
C PHE A 601 11.26 -51.90 4.56
N GLY A 602 11.59 -52.70 5.57
CA GLY A 602 12.19 -53.98 5.32
C GLY A 602 11.31 -54.76 4.35
N MET A 603 11.88 -55.05 3.17
CA MET A 603 11.30 -55.96 2.19
C MET A 603 11.10 -57.34 2.80
#